data_32d58b93438e15d355324211a36bc179
#
_entry.id   32d58b93438e15d355324211a36bc179
#
_cell.length_a   1.000
_cell.length_b   1.000
_cell.length_c   1.000
_cell.angle_alpha   90.00
_cell.angle_beta   90.00
_cell.angle_gamma   90.00
#
_symmetry.space_group_name_H-M   'P 1'
#
loop_
_entity.id
_entity.type
_entity.pdbx_description
1 polymer ?
#
loop_
_entity_poly.entity_id
_entity_poly.type
_entity_poly.pdbx_seq_one_letter_code
_entity_poly.pdbx_strand_id
1 'polypeptide(L)'
;MADFSKFRTAVSGFNRTDVVNYIESASMEHQKALRKLTDERDKLAAENARLQVELAGLQKRLEQAQADNDALSGQVNTLAQEGAELAEQLKKSEEARQELLARPVPQPAEPEE
;
A
#
# COMPACT_ATOMS: atom_id res chain seq x y z
N MET A 1 -34.21 -16.89 -22.82
CA MET A 1 -35.55 -16.62 -23.36
C MET A 1 -36.31 -17.89 -23.57
N ALA A 2 -37.51 -17.97 -23.10
CA ALA A 2 -38.30 -19.19 -23.28
C ALA A 2 -38.59 -19.42 -24.75
N ASP A 3 -38.44 -20.63 -25.20
CA ASP A 3 -38.71 -21.00 -26.56
C ASP A 3 -40.18 -21.35 -26.71
N PHE A 4 -40.95 -20.40 -27.23
CA PHE A 4 -42.38 -20.59 -27.42
C PHE A 4 -42.74 -21.42 -28.64
N SER A 5 -41.77 -21.83 -29.45
CA SER A 5 -42.05 -22.65 -30.61
C SER A 5 -42.63 -23.99 -30.21
N LYS A 6 -42.35 -24.46 -29.02
CA LYS A 6 -42.95 -25.67 -28.44
C LYS A 6 -44.47 -25.58 -28.33
N PHE A 7 -44.97 -24.37 -28.14
CA PHE A 7 -46.42 -24.14 -27.95
C PHE A 7 -47.18 -23.93 -29.24
N ARG A 8 -46.47 -23.67 -30.33
CA ARG A 8 -47.07 -23.43 -31.64
C ARG A 8 -47.47 -24.70 -32.36
N THR A 9 -46.66 -25.74 -32.16
CA THR A 9 -46.80 -26.95 -32.98
C THR A 9 -48.02 -27.76 -32.67
N ALA A 10 -48.64 -27.57 -31.54
CA ALA A 10 -49.79 -28.37 -31.15
C ALA A 10 -50.99 -27.50 -30.96
N VAL A 11 -51.70 -27.30 -32.04
CA VAL A 11 -52.91 -26.47 -32.02
C VAL A 11 -53.93 -27.03 -31.06
N SER A 12 -54.01 -28.34 -30.94
CA SER A 12 -54.98 -28.99 -30.09
C SER A 12 -54.36 -29.89 -29.02
N GLY A 13 -53.02 -29.88 -28.96
CA GLY A 13 -52.33 -30.85 -28.12
C GLY A 13 -51.74 -30.30 -26.84
N PHE A 14 -51.74 -29.02 -26.65
CA PHE A 14 -51.16 -28.48 -25.43
C PHE A 14 -52.11 -28.63 -24.26
N ASN A 15 -51.68 -29.39 -23.32
CA ASN A 15 -52.38 -29.46 -22.06
C ASN A 15 -52.13 -28.16 -21.30
N ARG A 16 -53.21 -27.56 -20.89
CA ARG A 16 -53.16 -26.32 -20.14
C ARG A 16 -52.31 -26.46 -18.89
N THR A 17 -52.40 -27.55 -18.23
CA THR A 17 -51.59 -27.86 -17.04
C THR A 17 -50.10 -27.89 -17.37
N ASP A 18 -49.76 -28.51 -18.50
CA ASP A 18 -48.37 -28.57 -18.93
C ASP A 18 -47.79 -27.21 -19.23
N VAL A 19 -48.56 -26.36 -19.87
CA VAL A 19 -48.15 -24.97 -20.17
C VAL A 19 -47.93 -24.20 -18.87
N VAL A 20 -48.87 -24.27 -17.95
CA VAL A 20 -48.81 -23.61 -16.68
C VAL A 20 -47.59 -24.10 -15.90
N ASN A 21 -47.36 -25.41 -15.85
CA ASN A 21 -46.23 -26.00 -15.16
C ASN A 21 -44.92 -25.53 -15.77
N TYR A 22 -44.82 -25.46 -17.08
CA TYR A 22 -43.65 -24.95 -17.77
C TYR A 22 -43.36 -23.50 -17.40
N ILE A 23 -44.38 -22.67 -17.43
CA ILE A 23 -44.26 -21.25 -17.09
C ILE A 23 -43.80 -21.09 -15.63
N GLU A 24 -44.40 -21.86 -14.73
CA GLU A 24 -44.06 -21.81 -13.32
C GLU A 24 -42.60 -22.26 -13.07
N SER A 25 -42.21 -23.35 -13.71
CA SER A 25 -40.82 -23.85 -13.62
C SER A 25 -39.83 -22.81 -14.14
N ALA A 26 -40.11 -22.26 -15.31
CA ALA A 26 -39.23 -21.25 -15.91
C ALA A 26 -39.14 -20.02 -15.04
N SER A 27 -40.28 -19.59 -14.45
CA SER A 27 -40.33 -18.45 -13.55
C SER A 27 -39.51 -18.70 -12.28
N MET A 28 -39.64 -19.90 -11.73
CA MET A 28 -38.85 -20.27 -10.52
C MET A 28 -37.38 -20.31 -10.80
N GLU A 29 -37.00 -20.88 -11.93
CA GLU A 29 -35.57 -20.94 -12.33
C GLU A 29 -35.03 -19.53 -12.54
N HIS A 30 -35.81 -18.69 -13.18
CA HIS A 30 -35.45 -17.29 -13.43
C HIS A 30 -35.26 -16.54 -12.11
N GLN A 31 -36.19 -16.72 -11.18
CA GLN A 31 -36.11 -16.09 -9.87
C GLN A 31 -34.89 -16.57 -9.09
N LYS A 32 -34.58 -17.86 -9.16
CA LYS A 32 -33.37 -18.44 -8.55
C LYS A 32 -32.13 -17.79 -9.12
N ALA A 33 -32.06 -17.70 -10.45
CA ALA A 33 -30.92 -17.09 -11.12
C ALA A 33 -30.75 -15.62 -10.72
N LEU A 34 -31.86 -14.89 -10.64
CA LEU A 34 -31.83 -13.49 -10.21
C LEU A 34 -31.34 -13.34 -8.78
N ARG A 35 -31.81 -14.19 -7.87
CA ARG A 35 -31.36 -14.18 -6.49
C ARG A 35 -29.87 -14.45 -6.39
N LYS A 36 -29.40 -15.45 -7.11
CA LYS A 36 -27.99 -15.81 -7.12
C LYS A 36 -27.13 -14.65 -7.63
N LEU A 37 -27.54 -14.04 -8.73
CA LEU A 37 -26.84 -12.90 -9.31
C LEU A 37 -26.87 -11.68 -8.37
N THR A 38 -27.99 -11.45 -7.71
CA THR A 38 -28.12 -10.37 -6.74
C THR A 38 -27.19 -10.59 -5.56
N ASP A 39 -27.14 -11.81 -5.04
CA ASP A 39 -26.25 -12.17 -3.93
C ASP A 39 -24.79 -12.01 -4.32
N GLU A 40 -24.43 -12.46 -5.51
CA GLU A 40 -23.07 -12.31 -6.02
C GLU A 40 -22.71 -10.84 -6.21
N ARG A 41 -23.64 -10.05 -6.75
CA ARG A 41 -23.45 -8.62 -6.90
C ARG A 41 -23.23 -7.95 -5.56
N ASP A 42 -24.04 -8.28 -4.58
CA ASP A 42 -23.95 -7.69 -3.25
C ASP A 42 -22.63 -8.06 -2.56
N LYS A 43 -22.21 -9.31 -2.72
CA LYS A 43 -20.90 -9.76 -2.20
C LYS A 43 -19.76 -9.00 -2.85
N LEU A 44 -19.81 -8.87 -4.18
CA LEU A 44 -18.77 -8.16 -4.92
C LEU A 44 -18.75 -6.68 -4.57
N ALA A 45 -19.93 -6.08 -4.38
CA ALA A 45 -20.02 -4.68 -3.97
C ALA A 45 -19.42 -4.47 -2.58
N ALA A 46 -19.70 -5.36 -1.65
CA ALA A 46 -19.13 -5.31 -0.30
C ALA A 46 -17.62 -5.49 -0.33
N GLU A 47 -17.16 -6.44 -1.11
CA GLU A 47 -15.73 -6.70 -1.27
C GLU A 47 -15.01 -5.52 -1.92
N ASN A 48 -15.63 -4.92 -2.93
CA ASN A 48 -15.11 -3.72 -3.58
C ASN A 48 -14.97 -2.57 -2.59
N ALA A 49 -15.98 -2.35 -1.76
CA ALA A 49 -15.95 -1.31 -0.74
C ALA A 49 -14.82 -1.57 0.26
N ARG A 50 -14.67 -2.81 0.69
CA ARG A 50 -13.60 -3.22 1.60
C ARG A 50 -12.23 -2.98 0.99
N LEU A 51 -12.08 -3.38 -0.27
CA LEU A 51 -10.80 -3.21 -0.97
C LEU A 51 -10.46 -1.74 -1.19
N GLN A 52 -11.46 -0.89 -1.45
CA GLN A 52 -11.24 0.54 -1.58
C GLN A 52 -10.75 1.17 -0.26
N VAL A 53 -11.33 0.75 0.85
CA VAL A 53 -10.89 1.20 2.17
C VAL A 53 -9.46 0.74 2.46
N GLU A 54 -9.17 -0.51 2.14
CA GLU A 54 -7.84 -1.08 2.30
C GLU A 54 -6.82 -0.33 1.45
N LEU A 55 -7.17 -0.06 0.19
CA LEU A 55 -6.31 0.67 -0.73
C LEU A 55 -6.01 2.07 -0.21
N ALA A 56 -7.03 2.78 0.24
CA ALA A 56 -6.86 4.11 0.82
C ALA A 56 -5.95 4.08 2.05
N GLY A 57 -6.12 3.06 2.89
CA GLY A 57 -5.27 2.86 4.06
C GLY A 57 -3.83 2.60 3.69
N LEU A 58 -3.61 1.75 2.69
CA LEU A 58 -2.27 1.44 2.19
C LEU A 58 -1.61 2.66 1.55
N GLN A 59 -2.37 3.45 0.81
CA GLN A 59 -1.86 4.68 0.20
C GLN A 59 -1.39 5.67 1.29
N LYS A 60 -2.17 5.81 2.35
CA LYS A 60 -1.79 6.64 3.49
C LYS A 60 -0.50 6.15 4.14
N ARG A 61 -0.43 4.84 4.34
CA ARG A 61 0.76 4.24 4.95
C ARG A 61 1.99 4.41 4.07
N LEU A 62 1.80 4.30 2.75
CA LEU A 62 2.88 4.52 1.80
C LEU A 62 3.37 5.97 1.84
N GLU A 63 2.45 6.92 1.84
CA GLU A 63 2.79 8.34 1.94
C GLU A 63 3.56 8.63 3.23
N GLN A 64 3.09 8.07 4.34
CA GLN A 64 3.75 8.24 5.62
C GLN A 64 5.14 7.62 5.61
N ALA A 65 5.26 6.42 5.07
CA ALA A 65 6.56 5.74 4.95
C ALA A 65 7.53 6.54 4.08
N GLN A 66 7.05 7.10 2.99
CA GLN A 66 7.88 7.94 2.12
C GLN A 66 8.33 9.21 2.84
N ALA A 67 7.43 9.85 3.57
CA ALA A 67 7.76 11.02 4.36
C ALA A 67 8.80 10.68 5.44
N ASP A 68 8.61 9.56 6.12
CA ASP A 68 9.56 9.09 7.14
C ASP A 68 10.91 8.78 6.51
N ASN A 69 10.89 8.17 5.34
CA ASN A 69 12.11 7.82 4.62
C ASN A 69 12.87 9.08 4.19
N ASP A 70 12.17 10.07 3.69
CA ASP A 70 12.77 11.35 3.31
C ASP A 70 13.39 12.05 4.52
N ALA A 71 12.65 12.05 5.64
CA ALA A 71 13.14 12.64 6.88
C ALA A 71 14.39 11.92 7.38
N LEU A 72 14.37 10.58 7.35
CA LEU A 72 15.52 9.78 7.75
C LEU A 72 16.73 10.00 6.83
N SER A 73 16.47 10.10 5.53
CA SER A 73 17.53 10.40 4.55
C SER A 73 18.18 11.76 4.86
N GLY A 74 17.34 12.75 5.17
CA GLY A 74 17.84 14.06 5.58
C GLY A 74 18.68 13.99 6.83
N GLN A 75 18.23 13.24 7.83
CA GLN A 75 18.98 13.06 9.07
C GLN A 75 20.31 12.33 8.83
N VAL A 76 20.28 11.31 7.99
CA VAL A 76 21.52 10.58 7.64
C VAL A 76 22.50 11.53 6.96
N ASN A 77 22.05 12.34 6.02
CA ASN A 77 22.91 13.31 5.35
C ASN A 77 23.47 14.33 6.33
N THR A 78 22.64 14.84 7.23
CA THR A 78 23.09 15.77 8.25
C THR A 78 24.13 15.15 9.16
N LEU A 79 23.90 13.92 9.62
CA LEU A 79 24.82 13.19 10.47
C LEU A 79 26.12 12.90 9.74
N ALA A 80 26.04 12.56 8.45
CA ALA A 80 27.25 12.33 7.64
C ALA A 80 28.09 13.60 7.53
N GLN A 81 27.43 14.73 7.30
CA GLN A 81 28.13 16.02 7.23
C GLN A 81 28.76 16.41 8.57
N GLU A 82 28.01 16.26 9.65
CA GLU A 82 28.51 16.53 10.98
C GLU A 82 29.68 15.62 11.32
N GLY A 83 29.55 14.34 10.97
CA GLY A 83 30.63 13.37 11.17
C GLY A 83 31.88 13.76 10.40
N ALA A 84 31.73 14.18 9.14
CA ALA A 84 32.85 14.65 8.32
C ALA A 84 33.50 15.89 8.91
N GLU A 85 32.68 16.82 9.37
CA GLU A 85 33.19 18.04 10.01
C GLU A 85 33.94 17.73 11.28
N LEU A 86 33.41 16.84 12.12
CA LEU A 86 34.05 16.43 13.33
C LEU A 86 35.36 15.70 13.05
N ALA A 87 35.38 14.83 12.03
CA ALA A 87 36.58 14.16 11.61
C ALA A 87 37.67 15.14 11.17
N GLU A 88 37.25 16.14 10.42
CA GLU A 88 38.17 17.20 9.98
C GLU A 88 38.73 18.00 11.15
N GLN A 89 37.85 18.39 12.09
CA GLN A 89 38.26 19.09 13.30
C GLN A 89 39.20 18.26 14.14
N LEU A 90 38.89 16.97 14.26
CA LEU A 90 39.74 16.04 15.01
C LEU A 90 41.11 15.96 14.36
N LYS A 91 41.16 15.82 13.05
CA LYS A 91 42.41 15.78 12.29
C LYS A 91 43.26 17.03 12.52
N LYS A 92 42.61 18.19 12.42
CA LYS A 92 43.32 19.46 12.66
C LYS A 92 43.82 19.58 14.09
N SER A 93 43.00 19.13 15.02
CA SER A 93 43.36 19.13 16.44
C SER A 93 44.55 18.21 16.71
N GLU A 94 44.52 17.03 16.07
CA GLU A 94 45.61 16.06 16.17
C GLU A 94 46.90 16.62 15.57
N GLU A 95 46.82 17.23 14.41
CA GLU A 95 47.96 17.86 13.77
C GLU A 95 48.54 18.99 14.60
N ALA A 96 47.66 19.83 15.16
CA ALA A 96 48.09 20.92 16.04
C ALA A 96 48.78 20.38 17.30
N ARG A 97 48.19 19.33 17.84
CA ARG A 97 48.79 18.67 19.02
C ARG A 97 50.17 18.09 18.73
N GLN A 98 50.28 17.39 17.60
CA GLN A 98 51.56 16.84 17.18
C GLN A 98 52.60 17.92 16.93
N GLU A 99 52.14 19.02 16.32
CA GLU A 99 53.00 20.17 16.08
C GLU A 99 53.52 20.75 17.38
N LEU A 100 52.62 20.91 18.36
CA LEU A 100 53.00 21.39 19.68
C LEU A 100 53.97 20.45 20.40
N LEU A 101 53.76 19.16 20.26
CA LEU A 101 54.63 18.17 20.86
C LEU A 101 55.98 18.11 20.19
N ALA A 102 56.04 18.37 18.89
CA ALA A 102 57.31 18.39 18.13
C ALA A 102 58.10 19.67 18.36
N ARG A 103 57.42 20.72 18.75
CA ARG A 103 58.11 21.98 19.04
C ARG A 103 59.02 21.83 20.23
N PRO A 104 60.18 22.37 20.15
CA PRO A 104 61.00 22.42 21.36
C PRO A 104 60.30 23.26 22.40
N VAL A 105 60.12 22.70 23.57
CA VAL A 105 59.50 23.42 24.67
C VAL A 105 60.35 24.64 24.98
N PRO A 106 59.73 25.82 24.93
CA PRO A 106 60.50 27.00 25.34
C PRO A 106 60.89 26.83 26.78
N GLN A 107 62.11 26.88 27.01
CA GLN A 107 62.59 26.79 28.37
C GLN A 107 62.17 28.05 29.14
N PRO A 108 61.72 27.87 30.34
CA PRO A 108 61.43 29.00 31.12
C PRO A 108 62.71 29.84 31.27
N ALA A 109 62.55 31.09 31.21
CA ALA A 109 63.72 31.95 31.36
C ALA A 109 64.41 31.61 32.65
N GLU A 110 65.64 31.23 32.50
CA GLU A 110 66.38 30.93 33.68
C GLU A 110 66.52 32.17 34.51
N PRO A 111 66.36 32.00 35.79
CA PRO A 111 66.62 33.17 36.62
C PRO A 111 68.08 33.50 36.48
N GLU A 112 68.23 34.70 36.13
CA GLU A 112 69.61 35.14 36.05
C GLU A 112 70.17 35.28 37.42
N GLU A 113 71.25 34.76 37.54
CA GLU A 113 71.89 34.79 38.82
C GLU A 113 72.81 35.93 38.93
#